data_3611cacda540a61023b9253e82fb8649
#
_entry.id   3611cacda540a61023b9253e82fb8649
#
_cell.length_a   1.000
_cell.length_b   1.000
_cell.length_c   1.000
_cell.angle_alpha   90.00
_cell.angle_beta   90.00
_cell.angle_gamma   90.00
#
_symmetry.space_group_name_H-M   'P 1'
#
loop_
_entity.id
_entity.type
_entity.pdbx_description
1 polymer ?
#
loop_
_entity_poly.entity_id
_entity_poly.type
_entity_poly.pdbx_seq_one_letter_code
_entity_poly.pdbx_strand_id
1 'polypeptide(L)'
;ESLWFEIRNASGNVLGSGTVDSHSSATARDMTVASRKELPLTVLLGDEKFTVDPTLMSGWYSILPPIVAIALALIFREVVTALFVGVWLGALAVGGFNPITATGRFVDQFIVPAVANADHASIMVFTLFLGAMVGLISKNGGTRGIVDAVAPMARTPRRGKMATWGAGMAIFFDDYANTLIVGNTMRPITDRLKISREKLAYLVDSTAAPVAALVPVSTWVGYEISLIGDGLGIAAEQTPGAAAALDVSSFSIFVETIPYLFYPLLALVLVFLTSVTGRDFGPMAAAEKRAASGQGLYRPGANL
;
A
#
# COMPACT_ATOMS: atom_id res chain seq x y z
N GLU A 1 38.99 -5.62 -7.29
CA GLU A 1 39.54 -6.63 -6.34
C GLU A 1 38.46 -6.95 -5.29
N SER A 2 38.18 -8.23 -5.11
CA SER A 2 37.29 -8.68 -4.05
C SER A 2 38.09 -8.83 -2.75
N LEU A 3 37.62 -8.16 -1.69
CA LEU A 3 38.15 -8.27 -0.34
C LEU A 3 37.32 -9.26 0.45
N TRP A 4 37.97 -10.12 1.24
CA TRP A 4 37.31 -11.00 2.17
C TRP A 4 37.01 -10.25 3.47
N PHE A 5 35.81 -10.46 4.02
CA PHE A 5 35.42 -9.91 5.32
C PHE A 5 34.98 -11.00 6.29
N GLU A 6 35.19 -10.74 7.57
CA GLU A 6 34.76 -11.60 8.67
C GLU A 6 34.29 -10.73 9.84
N ILE A 7 33.16 -11.11 10.43
CA ILE A 7 32.56 -10.43 11.57
C ILE A 7 32.65 -11.36 12.79
N ARG A 8 33.31 -10.90 13.83
CA ARG A 8 33.48 -11.63 15.08
C ARG A 8 32.83 -10.92 16.26
N ASN A 9 32.32 -11.70 17.20
CA ASN A 9 31.85 -11.15 18.47
C ASN A 9 33.02 -10.90 19.45
N ALA A 10 32.72 -10.30 20.64
CA ALA A 10 33.72 -10.01 21.66
C ALA A 10 34.43 -11.27 22.18
N SER A 11 33.81 -12.43 22.06
CA SER A 11 34.41 -13.74 22.46
C SER A 11 35.28 -14.35 21.34
N GLY A 12 35.40 -13.68 20.17
CA GLY A 12 36.18 -14.16 19.02
C GLY A 12 35.44 -15.13 18.10
N ASN A 13 34.17 -15.45 18.35
CA ASN A 13 33.38 -16.34 17.50
C ASN A 13 32.99 -15.62 16.22
N VAL A 14 33.11 -16.31 15.09
CA VAL A 14 32.70 -15.81 13.77
C VAL A 14 31.18 -15.83 13.69
N LEU A 15 30.58 -14.68 13.45
CA LEU A 15 29.14 -14.50 13.27
C LEU A 15 28.74 -14.48 11.79
N GLY A 16 29.66 -14.07 10.91
CA GLY A 16 29.43 -14.03 9.47
C GLY A 16 30.73 -13.74 8.72
N SER A 17 30.83 -14.23 7.50
CA SER A 17 31.96 -13.97 6.60
C SER A 17 31.51 -13.98 5.14
N GLY A 18 32.28 -13.35 4.26
CA GLY A 18 31.99 -13.28 2.83
C GLY A 18 33.02 -12.47 2.07
N THR A 19 32.71 -12.16 0.84
CA THR A 19 33.55 -11.31 -0.02
C THR A 19 32.79 -10.05 -0.43
N VAL A 20 33.48 -8.93 -0.55
CA VAL A 20 32.95 -7.65 -1.02
C VAL A 20 33.88 -7.09 -2.09
N ASP A 21 33.30 -6.62 -3.19
CA ASP A 21 34.08 -5.97 -4.24
C ASP A 21 34.35 -4.49 -3.91
N SER A 22 35.48 -3.97 -4.38
CA SER A 22 36.03 -2.64 -4.05
C SER A 22 35.16 -1.48 -4.47
N HIS A 23 33.94 -1.51 -4.74
CA HIS A 23 32.97 -0.45 -4.97
C HIS A 23 31.53 -0.91 -4.70
N SER A 24 31.39 -2.03 -4.00
CA SER A 24 30.10 -2.60 -3.63
C SER A 24 29.96 -2.66 -2.11
N SER A 25 28.74 -2.92 -1.64
CA SER A 25 28.44 -3.21 -0.24
C SER A 25 28.10 -4.70 -0.10
N ALA A 26 28.58 -5.33 0.97
CA ALA A 26 28.13 -6.66 1.34
C ALA A 26 27.24 -6.59 2.59
N THR A 27 26.17 -7.37 2.60
CA THR A 27 25.27 -7.47 3.75
C THR A 27 25.44 -8.85 4.37
N ALA A 28 25.94 -8.92 5.60
CA ALA A 28 25.90 -10.15 6.37
C ALA A 28 24.51 -10.26 7.03
N ARG A 29 23.77 -11.33 6.68
CA ARG A 29 22.44 -11.62 7.23
C ARG A 29 22.54 -12.74 8.25
N ASP A 30 21.48 -12.91 9.04
CA ASP A 30 21.32 -14.00 10.05
C ASP A 30 22.36 -14.00 11.16
N MET A 31 23.01 -12.88 11.44
CA MET A 31 23.85 -12.72 12.59
C MET A 31 23.02 -12.58 13.86
N THR A 32 23.23 -13.47 14.81
CA THR A 32 22.54 -13.41 16.09
C THR A 32 23.50 -12.91 17.18
N VAL A 33 23.17 -11.79 17.80
CA VAL A 33 23.84 -11.29 19.01
C VAL A 33 22.86 -11.46 20.16
N ALA A 34 23.06 -12.48 20.97
CA ALA A 34 22.12 -12.85 22.03
C ALA A 34 22.21 -11.95 23.27
N SER A 35 23.35 -11.34 23.51
CA SER A 35 23.54 -10.51 24.69
C SER A 35 24.58 -9.40 24.49
N ARG A 36 24.50 -8.36 25.32
CA ARG A 36 25.46 -7.25 25.32
C ARG A 36 26.90 -7.68 25.64
N LYS A 37 27.12 -8.87 26.20
CA LYS A 37 28.44 -9.44 26.48
C LYS A 37 29.16 -9.86 25.18
N GLU A 38 28.46 -10.04 24.10
CA GLU A 38 29.01 -10.38 22.79
C GLU A 38 29.48 -9.15 21.99
N LEU A 39 29.25 -7.96 22.51
CA LEU A 39 29.71 -6.70 21.97
C LEU A 39 31.05 -6.27 22.61
N PRO A 40 31.88 -5.50 21.91
CA PRO A 40 31.71 -4.99 20.54
C PRO A 40 31.94 -6.07 19.48
N LEU A 41 31.40 -5.81 18.26
CA LEU A 41 31.69 -6.63 17.10
C LEU A 41 32.99 -6.16 16.45
N THR A 42 33.79 -7.11 16.01
CA THR A 42 35.00 -6.83 15.23
C THR A 42 34.75 -7.23 13.78
N VAL A 43 34.87 -6.28 12.87
CA VAL A 43 34.82 -6.51 11.43
C VAL A 43 36.25 -6.48 10.88
N LEU A 44 36.69 -7.62 10.34
CA LEU A 44 37.95 -7.73 9.60
C LEU A 44 37.63 -7.57 8.12
N LEU A 45 38.34 -6.68 7.45
CA LEU A 45 38.20 -6.44 6.00
C LEU A 45 39.59 -6.47 5.39
N GLY A 46 39.97 -7.58 4.76
CA GLY A 46 41.36 -7.78 4.36
C GLY A 46 42.28 -7.71 5.58
N ASP A 47 43.22 -6.78 5.57
CA ASP A 47 44.17 -6.52 6.67
C ASP A 47 43.67 -5.46 7.69
N GLU A 48 42.53 -4.83 7.41
CA GLU A 48 41.98 -3.79 8.28
C GLU A 48 41.01 -4.36 9.31
N LYS A 49 41.04 -3.77 10.51
CA LYS A 49 40.18 -4.17 11.62
C LYS A 49 39.34 -2.99 12.10
N PHE A 50 38.02 -3.14 12.03
CA PHE A 50 37.07 -2.17 12.52
C PHE A 50 36.34 -2.71 13.75
N THR A 51 36.09 -1.86 14.72
CA THR A 51 35.30 -2.22 15.92
C THR A 51 33.99 -1.46 15.87
N VAL A 52 32.89 -2.19 15.94
CA VAL A 52 31.52 -1.64 15.91
C VAL A 52 30.80 -2.04 17.19
N ASP A 53 30.29 -1.06 17.93
CA ASP A 53 29.48 -1.30 19.13
C ASP A 53 28.01 -0.93 18.85
N PRO A 54 27.22 -1.87 18.30
CA PRO A 54 25.82 -1.62 17.99
C PRO A 54 24.98 -1.53 19.27
N THR A 55 24.00 -0.63 19.27
CA THR A 55 23.06 -0.51 20.38
C THR A 55 22.04 -1.65 20.30
N LEU A 56 22.09 -2.55 21.29
CA LEU A 56 21.06 -3.58 21.44
C LEU A 56 19.79 -2.96 22.01
N MET A 57 18.69 -3.17 21.30
CA MET A 57 17.36 -2.75 21.73
C MET A 57 16.44 -3.96 21.88
N SER A 58 15.51 -3.88 22.84
CA SER A 58 14.44 -4.87 22.93
C SER A 58 13.57 -4.85 21.66
N GLY A 59 13.15 -6.02 21.17
CA GLY A 59 12.29 -6.15 19.99
C GLY A 59 10.98 -5.35 20.08
N TRP A 60 10.54 -4.99 21.27
CA TRP A 60 9.37 -4.13 21.48
C TRP A 60 9.54 -2.73 20.89
N TYR A 61 10.73 -2.19 20.82
CA TYR A 61 10.98 -0.88 20.22
C TYR A 61 10.71 -0.86 18.72
N SER A 62 10.80 -2.01 18.03
CA SER A 62 10.51 -2.09 16.60
C SER A 62 9.01 -1.91 16.27
N ILE A 63 8.14 -2.17 17.24
CA ILE A 63 6.68 -2.03 17.09
C ILE A 63 6.23 -0.58 17.35
N LEU A 64 7.01 0.19 18.11
CA LEU A 64 6.64 1.57 18.50
C LEU A 64 6.45 2.52 17.30
N PRO A 65 7.37 2.60 16.31
CA PRO A 65 7.21 3.50 15.17
C PRO A 65 5.90 3.28 14.38
N PRO A 66 5.53 2.06 13.95
CA PRO A 66 4.28 1.84 13.24
C PRO A 66 3.05 2.10 14.11
N ILE A 67 3.05 1.75 15.40
CA ILE A 67 1.92 2.05 16.29
C ILE A 67 1.72 3.56 16.43
N VAL A 68 2.80 4.32 16.64
CA VAL A 68 2.73 5.78 16.76
C VAL A 68 2.25 6.40 15.46
N ALA A 69 2.76 5.94 14.30
CA ALA A 69 2.29 6.44 13.00
C ALA A 69 0.79 6.23 12.82
N ILE A 70 0.28 5.03 13.11
CA ILE A 70 -1.15 4.70 13.02
C ILE A 70 -1.97 5.56 14.00
N ALA A 71 -1.53 5.66 15.26
CA ALA A 71 -2.23 6.44 16.28
C ALA A 71 -2.32 7.93 15.89
N LEU A 72 -1.21 8.52 15.43
CA LEU A 72 -1.17 9.91 14.99
C LEU A 72 -2.06 10.12 13.75
N ALA A 73 -2.03 9.20 12.78
CA ALA A 73 -2.88 9.28 11.59
C ALA A 73 -4.37 9.27 11.94
N LEU A 74 -4.77 8.45 12.91
CA LEU A 74 -6.16 8.39 13.39
C LEU A 74 -6.57 9.63 14.19
N ILE A 75 -5.68 10.16 15.05
CA ILE A 75 -5.95 11.33 15.92
C ILE A 75 -6.01 12.60 15.09
N PHE A 76 -4.99 12.84 14.28
CA PHE A 76 -4.86 14.08 13.50
C PHE A 76 -5.52 14.02 12.12
N ARG A 77 -5.92 12.81 11.67
CA ARG A 77 -6.47 12.57 10.33
C ARG A 77 -5.54 13.05 9.21
N GLU A 78 -4.25 12.98 9.47
CA GLU A 78 -3.18 13.43 8.60
C GLU A 78 -2.12 12.33 8.51
N VAL A 79 -1.99 11.73 7.30
CA VAL A 79 -1.18 10.53 7.09
C VAL A 79 0.29 10.87 6.88
N VAL A 80 0.59 11.92 6.12
CA VAL A 80 1.97 12.26 5.73
C VAL A 80 2.81 12.61 6.95
N THR A 81 2.31 13.51 7.80
CA THR A 81 2.98 13.90 9.04
C THR A 81 3.11 12.72 10.01
N ALA A 82 2.07 11.87 10.08
CA ALA A 82 2.08 10.69 10.94
C ALA A 82 3.15 9.67 10.52
N LEU A 83 3.26 9.39 9.21
CA LEU A 83 4.30 8.51 8.65
C LEU A 83 5.70 9.12 8.85
N PHE A 84 5.85 10.43 8.62
CA PHE A 84 7.11 11.14 8.87
C PHE A 84 7.58 10.92 10.31
N VAL A 85 6.71 11.14 11.29
CA VAL A 85 7.04 10.96 12.72
C VAL A 85 7.36 9.50 13.01
N GLY A 86 6.62 8.54 12.44
CA GLY A 86 6.90 7.10 12.60
C GLY A 86 8.29 6.72 12.10
N VAL A 87 8.65 7.10 10.88
CA VAL A 87 9.99 6.81 10.33
C VAL A 87 11.09 7.52 11.13
N TRP A 88 10.86 8.77 11.53
CA TRP A 88 11.81 9.52 12.36
C TRP A 88 12.02 8.87 13.73
N LEU A 89 10.97 8.34 14.37
CA LEU A 89 11.09 7.58 15.61
C LEU A 89 11.88 6.28 15.41
N GLY A 90 11.70 5.61 14.28
CA GLY A 90 12.54 4.47 13.91
C GLY A 90 14.02 4.86 13.78
N ALA A 91 14.32 5.96 13.09
CA ALA A 91 15.66 6.51 12.96
C ALA A 91 16.24 6.93 14.33
N LEU A 92 15.42 7.48 15.22
CA LEU A 92 15.81 7.85 16.59
C LEU A 92 16.22 6.62 17.40
N ALA A 93 15.44 5.55 17.33
CA ALA A 93 15.75 4.30 18.02
C ALA A 93 17.07 3.70 17.51
N VAL A 94 17.24 3.56 16.20
CA VAL A 94 18.49 3.05 15.58
C VAL A 94 19.67 3.99 15.81
N GLY A 95 19.41 5.30 15.95
CA GLY A 95 20.42 6.34 16.22
C GLY A 95 20.89 6.45 17.68
N GLY A 96 20.51 5.51 18.55
CA GLY A 96 20.88 5.56 19.97
C GLY A 96 20.19 6.66 20.76
N PHE A 97 18.96 7.03 20.36
CA PHE A 97 18.12 8.07 20.97
C PHE A 97 18.70 9.48 20.91
N ASN A 98 19.59 9.76 19.96
CA ASN A 98 20.10 11.11 19.74
C ASN A 98 19.28 11.78 18.61
N PRO A 99 18.53 12.88 18.88
CA PRO A 99 17.67 13.53 17.88
C PRO A 99 18.44 14.09 16.66
N ILE A 100 19.66 14.60 16.87
CA ILE A 100 20.48 15.16 15.79
C ILE A 100 20.92 14.05 14.85
N THR A 101 21.46 12.97 15.40
CA THR A 101 21.87 11.80 14.62
C THR A 101 20.65 11.14 13.94
N ALA A 102 19.50 11.10 14.61
CA ALA A 102 18.27 10.59 14.06
C ALA A 102 17.80 11.38 12.84
N THR A 103 17.86 12.70 12.89
CA THR A 103 17.47 13.56 11.76
C THR A 103 18.43 13.39 10.57
N GLY A 104 19.74 13.30 10.81
CA GLY A 104 20.71 12.98 9.75
C GLY A 104 20.41 11.63 9.11
N ARG A 105 20.27 10.57 9.90
CA ARG A 105 19.95 9.22 9.42
C ARG A 105 18.60 9.14 8.72
N PHE A 106 17.61 9.89 9.19
CA PHE A 106 16.30 9.96 8.54
C PHE A 106 16.43 10.41 7.09
N VAL A 107 17.27 11.41 6.83
CA VAL A 107 17.53 11.88 5.46
C VAL A 107 18.41 10.89 4.68
N ASP A 108 19.59 10.55 5.22
CA ASP A 108 20.63 9.81 4.49
C ASP A 108 20.29 8.32 4.31
N GLN A 109 19.65 7.70 5.30
CA GLN A 109 19.43 6.25 5.31
C GLN A 109 18.01 5.84 4.92
N PHE A 110 17.04 6.76 4.98
CA PHE A 110 15.64 6.43 4.64
C PHE A 110 15.14 7.23 3.44
N ILE A 111 15.23 8.58 3.45
CA ILE A 111 14.67 9.38 2.36
C ILE A 111 15.50 9.23 1.09
N VAL A 112 16.80 9.51 1.17
CA VAL A 112 17.67 9.50 -0.02
C VAL A 112 17.69 8.13 -0.71
N PRO A 113 17.88 6.99 -0.02
CA PRO A 113 17.81 5.68 -0.66
C PRO A 113 16.42 5.35 -1.22
N ALA A 114 15.35 5.76 -0.54
CA ALA A 114 13.98 5.53 -1.03
C ALA A 114 13.72 6.28 -2.34
N VAL A 115 14.21 7.52 -2.48
CA VAL A 115 14.05 8.32 -3.71
C VAL A 115 15.03 7.89 -4.81
N ALA A 116 16.24 7.47 -4.44
CA ALA A 116 17.28 7.02 -5.38
C ALA A 116 17.04 5.60 -5.92
N ASN A 117 16.12 4.84 -5.31
CA ASN A 117 15.75 3.51 -5.80
C ASN A 117 15.03 3.65 -7.16
N ALA A 118 15.50 2.93 -8.17
CA ALA A 118 14.97 3.01 -9.53
C ALA A 118 13.49 2.59 -9.64
N ASP A 119 13.09 1.58 -8.86
CA ASP A 119 11.72 1.09 -8.84
C ASP A 119 10.79 2.09 -8.19
N HIS A 120 11.18 2.66 -7.05
CA HIS A 120 10.42 3.74 -6.40
C HIS A 120 10.32 4.99 -7.28
N ALA A 121 11.40 5.38 -7.94
CA ALA A 121 11.39 6.50 -8.89
C ALA A 121 10.46 6.22 -10.08
N SER A 122 10.46 5.01 -10.61
CA SER A 122 9.55 4.58 -11.69
C SER A 122 8.09 4.64 -11.27
N ILE A 123 7.77 4.19 -10.04
CA ILE A 123 6.42 4.28 -9.47
C ILE A 123 5.99 5.74 -9.32
N MET A 124 6.85 6.62 -8.80
CA MET A 124 6.56 8.05 -8.67
C MET A 124 6.26 8.69 -10.03
N VAL A 125 7.10 8.43 -11.03
CA VAL A 125 6.91 8.93 -12.39
C VAL A 125 5.62 8.39 -13.00
N PHE A 126 5.37 7.08 -12.90
CA PHE A 126 4.14 6.44 -13.38
C PHE A 126 2.90 7.06 -12.72
N THR A 127 2.90 7.21 -11.41
CA THR A 127 1.78 7.79 -10.66
C THR A 127 1.51 9.25 -11.05
N LEU A 128 2.56 10.06 -11.26
CA LEU A 128 2.43 11.43 -11.72
C LEU A 128 1.81 11.50 -13.13
N PHE A 129 2.29 10.68 -14.07
CA PHE A 129 1.73 10.61 -15.42
C PHE A 129 0.30 10.11 -15.43
N LEU A 130 0.00 9.06 -14.67
CA LEU A 130 -1.35 8.55 -14.55
C LEU A 130 -2.29 9.58 -13.92
N GLY A 131 -1.87 10.24 -12.84
CA GLY A 131 -2.62 11.33 -12.22
C GLY A 131 -2.86 12.50 -13.16
N ALA A 132 -1.86 12.90 -13.96
CA ALA A 132 -2.01 13.93 -14.99
C ALA A 132 -3.00 13.49 -16.08
N MET A 133 -2.94 12.25 -16.54
CA MET A 133 -3.87 11.69 -17.53
C MET A 133 -5.30 11.70 -16.97
N VAL A 134 -5.51 11.22 -15.74
CA VAL A 134 -6.82 11.24 -15.07
C VAL A 134 -7.33 12.66 -14.90
N GLY A 135 -6.47 13.60 -14.50
CA GLY A 135 -6.79 15.02 -14.40
C GLY A 135 -7.26 15.62 -15.74
N LEU A 136 -6.57 15.29 -16.83
CA LEU A 136 -6.95 15.73 -18.18
C LEU A 136 -8.30 15.13 -18.62
N ILE A 137 -8.49 13.81 -18.43
CA ILE A 137 -9.75 13.12 -18.76
C ILE A 137 -10.91 13.72 -17.96
N SER A 138 -10.70 13.99 -16.67
CA SER A 138 -11.72 14.60 -15.81
C SER A 138 -12.03 16.03 -16.22
N LYS A 139 -11.01 16.83 -16.51
CA LYS A 139 -11.16 18.23 -16.93
C LYS A 139 -11.85 18.36 -18.28
N ASN A 140 -11.61 17.44 -19.21
CA ASN A 140 -12.28 17.38 -20.51
C ASN A 140 -13.69 16.79 -20.45
N GLY A 141 -14.17 16.41 -19.27
CA GLY A 141 -15.50 15.83 -19.08
C GLY A 141 -15.62 14.35 -19.47
N GLY A 142 -14.51 13.67 -19.79
CA GLY A 142 -14.53 12.26 -20.21
C GLY A 142 -15.11 11.34 -19.15
N THR A 143 -14.69 11.51 -17.89
CA THR A 143 -15.23 10.75 -16.77
C THR A 143 -16.71 11.02 -16.53
N ARG A 144 -17.15 12.28 -16.66
CA ARG A 144 -18.56 12.63 -16.58
C ARG A 144 -19.35 12.02 -17.73
N GLY A 145 -18.78 11.97 -18.94
CA GLY A 145 -19.37 11.32 -20.10
C GLY A 145 -19.67 9.83 -19.87
N ILE A 146 -18.80 9.10 -19.17
CA ILE A 146 -19.03 7.70 -18.80
C ILE A 146 -20.28 7.59 -17.90
N VAL A 147 -20.37 8.44 -16.88
CA VAL A 147 -21.51 8.41 -15.96
C VAL A 147 -22.79 8.85 -16.63
N ASP A 148 -22.74 9.89 -17.48
CA ASP A 148 -23.90 10.38 -18.25
C ASP A 148 -24.42 9.31 -19.23
N ALA A 149 -23.55 8.47 -19.78
CA ALA A 149 -23.94 7.32 -20.63
C ALA A 149 -24.68 6.22 -19.83
N VAL A 150 -24.33 6.03 -18.58
CA VAL A 150 -24.94 5.00 -17.69
C VAL A 150 -26.17 5.53 -16.95
N ALA A 151 -26.23 6.83 -16.66
CA ALA A 151 -27.31 7.47 -15.90
C ALA A 151 -28.73 7.22 -16.45
N PRO A 152 -29.00 7.22 -17.79
CA PRO A 152 -30.32 6.92 -18.32
C PRO A 152 -30.85 5.52 -18.00
N MET A 153 -29.95 4.58 -17.68
CA MET A 153 -30.32 3.22 -17.26
C MET A 153 -30.87 3.18 -15.82
N ALA A 154 -30.61 4.20 -15.02
CA ALA A 154 -30.97 4.31 -13.62
C ALA A 154 -32.42 4.77 -13.41
N ARG A 155 -33.40 3.97 -13.87
CA ARG A 155 -34.85 4.30 -13.78
C ARG A 155 -35.56 3.71 -12.55
N THR A 156 -34.96 2.73 -11.90
CA THR A 156 -35.48 2.07 -10.70
C THR A 156 -34.34 1.91 -9.68
N PRO A 157 -34.63 1.72 -8.39
CA PRO A 157 -33.57 1.53 -7.37
C PRO A 157 -32.58 0.41 -7.73
N ARG A 158 -33.05 -0.72 -8.23
CA ARG A 158 -32.18 -1.81 -8.68
C ARG A 158 -31.29 -1.40 -9.85
N ARG A 159 -31.90 -0.79 -10.87
CA ARG A 159 -31.14 -0.29 -12.04
C ARG A 159 -30.19 0.84 -11.66
N GLY A 160 -30.56 1.70 -10.70
CA GLY A 160 -29.69 2.74 -10.17
C GLY A 160 -28.45 2.16 -9.49
N LYS A 161 -28.61 1.14 -8.65
CA LYS A 161 -27.49 0.40 -8.03
C LYS A 161 -26.58 -0.25 -9.09
N MET A 162 -27.18 -0.90 -10.10
CA MET A 162 -26.45 -1.53 -11.19
C MET A 162 -25.72 -0.49 -12.07
N ALA A 163 -26.35 0.65 -12.35
CA ALA A 163 -25.72 1.75 -13.05
C ALA A 163 -24.52 2.33 -12.29
N THR A 164 -24.64 2.48 -10.95
CA THR A 164 -23.54 2.90 -10.09
C THR A 164 -22.40 1.89 -10.13
N TRP A 165 -22.72 0.59 -9.98
CA TRP A 165 -21.74 -0.49 -10.05
C TRP A 165 -21.02 -0.50 -11.42
N GLY A 166 -21.75 -0.41 -12.52
CA GLY A 166 -21.18 -0.36 -13.88
C GLY A 166 -20.30 0.87 -14.13
N ALA A 167 -20.71 2.04 -13.62
CA ALA A 167 -19.89 3.25 -13.67
C ALA A 167 -18.58 3.10 -12.88
N GLY A 168 -18.66 2.47 -11.70
CA GLY A 168 -17.50 2.15 -10.88
C GLY A 168 -16.53 1.18 -11.57
N MET A 169 -17.06 0.14 -12.23
CA MET A 169 -16.25 -0.78 -13.04
C MET A 169 -15.57 -0.10 -14.24
N ALA A 170 -16.20 0.90 -14.83
CA ALA A 170 -15.66 1.62 -15.99
C ALA A 170 -14.54 2.60 -15.61
N ILE A 171 -14.48 3.04 -14.35
CA ILE A 171 -13.41 3.92 -13.85
C ILE A 171 -12.45 3.07 -13.01
N PHE A 172 -11.69 2.21 -13.65
CA PHE A 172 -10.86 1.17 -13.04
C PHE A 172 -9.43 1.60 -12.72
N PHE A 173 -8.95 2.66 -13.32
CA PHE A 173 -7.55 3.05 -13.34
C PHE A 173 -7.08 3.71 -12.03
N ASP A 174 -8.00 4.27 -11.23
CA ASP A 174 -7.69 4.96 -9.98
C ASP A 174 -8.90 4.96 -9.04
N ASP A 175 -8.70 4.55 -7.79
CA ASP A 175 -9.75 4.43 -6.79
C ASP A 175 -10.25 5.79 -6.27
N TYR A 176 -9.37 6.79 -6.15
CA TYR A 176 -9.77 8.15 -5.77
C TYR A 176 -10.61 8.82 -6.85
N ALA A 177 -10.19 8.69 -8.12
CA ALA A 177 -10.97 9.20 -9.25
C ALA A 177 -12.33 8.51 -9.31
N ASN A 178 -12.40 7.20 -9.14
CA ASN A 178 -13.64 6.44 -9.05
C ASN A 178 -14.55 7.02 -7.94
N THR A 179 -14.04 7.11 -6.72
CA THR A 179 -14.81 7.59 -5.57
C THR A 179 -15.35 9.00 -5.76
N LEU A 180 -14.52 9.92 -6.24
CA LEU A 180 -14.92 11.31 -6.43
C LEU A 180 -15.92 11.48 -7.58
N ILE A 181 -15.70 10.79 -8.69
CA ILE A 181 -16.51 10.99 -9.91
C ILE A 181 -17.82 10.23 -9.81
N VAL A 182 -17.76 8.91 -9.55
CA VAL A 182 -18.98 8.09 -9.46
C VAL A 182 -19.81 8.52 -8.26
N GLY A 183 -19.18 8.73 -7.11
CA GLY A 183 -19.85 9.16 -5.88
C GLY A 183 -20.62 10.46 -6.08
N ASN A 184 -19.98 11.50 -6.58
CA ASN A 184 -20.61 12.80 -6.76
C ASN A 184 -21.66 12.81 -7.89
N THR A 185 -21.39 12.13 -9.01
CA THR A 185 -22.30 12.16 -10.17
C THR A 185 -23.52 11.26 -9.98
N MET A 186 -23.35 10.10 -9.33
CA MET A 186 -24.47 9.20 -9.05
C MET A 186 -25.32 9.64 -7.84
N ARG A 187 -24.82 10.52 -6.99
CA ARG A 187 -25.50 11.02 -5.80
C ARG A 187 -26.89 11.59 -6.09
N PRO A 188 -27.09 12.56 -7.03
CA PRO A 188 -28.42 13.07 -7.32
C PRO A 188 -29.38 12.01 -7.85
N ILE A 189 -28.85 11.03 -8.60
CA ILE A 189 -29.65 9.95 -9.18
C ILE A 189 -30.11 8.98 -8.09
N THR A 190 -29.20 8.55 -7.23
CA THR A 190 -29.49 7.64 -6.10
C THR A 190 -30.43 8.27 -5.09
N ASP A 191 -30.31 9.58 -4.84
CA ASP A 191 -31.23 10.33 -3.97
C ASP A 191 -32.66 10.32 -4.51
N ARG A 192 -32.83 10.62 -5.81
CA ARG A 192 -34.13 10.58 -6.48
C ARG A 192 -34.74 9.18 -6.45
N LEU A 193 -33.93 8.14 -6.52
CA LEU A 193 -34.36 6.74 -6.47
C LEU A 193 -34.55 6.21 -5.04
N LYS A 194 -34.37 7.06 -4.02
CA LYS A 194 -34.47 6.69 -2.59
C LYS A 194 -33.53 5.55 -2.21
N ILE A 195 -32.33 5.53 -2.75
CA ILE A 195 -31.23 4.66 -2.35
C ILE A 195 -30.49 5.38 -1.22
N SER A 196 -30.17 4.67 -0.13
CA SER A 196 -29.48 5.26 0.99
C SER A 196 -28.05 5.74 0.63
N ARG A 197 -27.59 6.78 1.33
CA ARG A 197 -26.20 7.29 1.13
C ARG A 197 -25.17 6.26 1.56
N GLU A 198 -25.49 5.47 2.56
CA GLU A 198 -24.66 4.34 3.01
C GLU A 198 -24.52 3.30 1.89
N LYS A 199 -25.61 3.01 1.16
CA LYS A 199 -25.56 2.08 0.03
C LYS A 199 -24.77 2.66 -1.14
N LEU A 200 -24.94 3.94 -1.44
CA LEU A 200 -24.13 4.60 -2.48
C LEU A 200 -22.61 4.54 -2.12
N ALA A 201 -22.28 4.89 -0.88
CA ALA A 201 -20.88 4.82 -0.42
C ALA A 201 -20.31 3.40 -0.56
N TYR A 202 -21.07 2.38 -0.14
CA TYR A 202 -20.68 0.98 -0.28
C TYR A 202 -20.48 0.55 -1.74
N LEU A 203 -21.39 0.96 -2.65
CA LEU A 203 -21.28 0.66 -4.09
C LEU A 203 -20.01 1.25 -4.68
N VAL A 204 -19.72 2.50 -4.35
CA VAL A 204 -18.56 3.23 -4.85
C VAL A 204 -17.27 2.63 -4.29
N ASP A 205 -17.19 2.45 -2.98
CA ASP A 205 -16.01 1.89 -2.29
C ASP A 205 -15.69 0.47 -2.79
N SER A 206 -16.72 -0.39 -2.89
CA SER A 206 -16.54 -1.78 -3.36
C SER A 206 -16.23 -1.91 -4.85
N THR A 207 -16.35 -0.84 -5.64
CA THR A 207 -15.92 -0.80 -7.05
C THR A 207 -14.70 0.07 -7.29
N ALA A 208 -14.16 0.71 -6.27
CA ALA A 208 -12.94 1.50 -6.35
C ALA A 208 -11.70 0.62 -6.13
N ALA A 209 -11.29 0.42 -4.89
CA ALA A 209 -10.09 -0.35 -4.56
C ALA A 209 -10.12 -1.81 -5.06
N PRO A 210 -11.21 -2.58 -4.96
CA PRO A 210 -11.25 -3.94 -5.50
C PRO A 210 -11.03 -4.01 -7.00
N VAL A 211 -11.55 -3.06 -7.77
CA VAL A 211 -11.32 -3.03 -9.22
C VAL A 211 -9.88 -2.63 -9.52
N ALA A 212 -9.35 -1.59 -8.86
CA ALA A 212 -7.98 -1.13 -9.04
C ALA A 212 -6.94 -2.24 -8.73
N ALA A 213 -7.22 -3.12 -7.77
CA ALA A 213 -6.35 -4.25 -7.42
C ALA A 213 -6.41 -5.41 -8.44
N LEU A 214 -7.48 -5.54 -9.23
CA LEU A 214 -7.65 -6.63 -10.19
C LEU A 214 -7.21 -6.28 -11.61
N VAL A 215 -7.21 -4.99 -11.96
CA VAL A 215 -6.91 -4.54 -13.32
C VAL A 215 -5.42 -4.33 -13.50
N PRO A 216 -4.79 -4.94 -14.53
CA PRO A 216 -3.34 -4.86 -14.73
C PRO A 216 -2.80 -3.47 -15.12
N VAL A 217 -3.66 -2.47 -15.20
CA VAL A 217 -3.28 -1.06 -15.46
C VAL A 217 -4.00 -0.16 -14.45
N SER A 218 -3.40 0.03 -13.29
CA SER A 218 -3.91 0.91 -12.24
C SER A 218 -2.75 1.55 -11.46
N THR A 219 -3.05 2.53 -10.62
CA THR A 219 -2.07 3.15 -9.71
C THR A 219 -1.48 2.15 -8.71
N TRP A 220 -2.22 1.09 -8.37
CA TRP A 220 -1.81 0.08 -7.39
C TRP A 220 -0.84 -0.95 -7.94
N VAL A 221 -1.03 -1.34 -9.20
CA VAL A 221 -0.25 -2.42 -9.84
C VAL A 221 1.24 -2.10 -9.92
N GLY A 222 1.60 -0.83 -10.17
CA GLY A 222 3.01 -0.41 -10.17
C GLY A 222 3.70 -0.70 -8.84
N TYR A 223 3.02 -0.42 -7.73
CA TYR A 223 3.53 -0.69 -6.39
C TYR A 223 3.59 -2.19 -6.07
N GLU A 224 2.54 -2.94 -6.41
CA GLU A 224 2.49 -4.40 -6.17
C GLU A 224 3.58 -5.14 -6.95
N ILE A 225 3.84 -4.77 -8.21
CA ILE A 225 4.92 -5.35 -9.03
C ILE A 225 6.29 -5.08 -8.41
N SER A 226 6.52 -3.88 -7.87
CA SER A 226 7.77 -3.55 -7.17
C SER A 226 7.96 -4.45 -5.94
N LEU A 227 6.93 -4.63 -5.10
CA LEU A 227 7.01 -5.50 -3.92
C LEU A 227 7.25 -6.97 -4.30
N ILE A 228 6.67 -7.44 -5.39
CA ILE A 228 6.92 -8.78 -5.92
C ILE A 228 8.39 -8.89 -6.36
N GLY A 229 8.92 -7.86 -7.06
CA GLY A 229 10.32 -7.82 -7.48
C GLY A 229 11.29 -7.87 -6.31
N ASP A 230 11.04 -7.07 -5.27
CA ASP A 230 11.83 -7.08 -4.04
C ASP A 230 11.80 -8.47 -3.37
N GLY A 231 10.60 -9.08 -3.30
CA GLY A 231 10.43 -10.42 -2.75
C GLY A 231 11.19 -11.50 -3.53
N LEU A 232 11.18 -11.42 -4.85
CA LEU A 232 11.94 -12.34 -5.72
C LEU A 232 13.45 -12.15 -5.54
N GLY A 233 13.93 -10.90 -5.41
CA GLY A 233 15.33 -10.60 -5.13
C GLY A 233 15.79 -11.25 -3.81
N ILE A 234 15.02 -11.09 -2.74
CA ILE A 234 15.28 -11.71 -1.43
C ILE A 234 15.28 -13.24 -1.53
N ALA A 235 14.32 -13.83 -2.24
CA ALA A 235 14.23 -15.28 -2.40
C ALA A 235 15.42 -15.85 -3.21
N ALA A 236 15.87 -15.14 -4.24
CA ALA A 236 17.04 -15.53 -5.04
C ALA A 236 18.34 -15.52 -4.21
N GLU A 237 18.50 -14.52 -3.33
CA GLU A 237 19.66 -14.44 -2.44
C GLU A 237 19.67 -15.57 -1.37
N GLN A 238 18.50 -15.94 -0.86
CA GLN A 238 18.37 -16.98 0.18
C GLN A 238 18.47 -18.40 -0.38
N THR A 239 18.20 -18.57 -1.67
CA THR A 239 18.18 -19.91 -2.30
C THR A 239 18.93 -19.87 -3.64
N PRO A 240 20.28 -19.89 -3.63
CA PRO A 240 21.09 -19.73 -4.84
C PRO A 240 20.78 -20.70 -5.98
N GLY A 241 20.24 -21.89 -5.68
CA GLY A 241 19.82 -22.86 -6.70
C GLY A 241 18.44 -22.57 -7.32
N ALA A 242 17.64 -21.71 -6.73
CA ALA A 242 16.33 -21.34 -7.22
C ALA A 242 16.35 -20.08 -8.13
N ALA A 243 17.47 -19.37 -8.22
CA ALA A 243 17.59 -18.14 -9.02
C ALA A 243 17.16 -18.35 -10.48
N ALA A 244 17.52 -19.50 -11.10
CA ALA A 244 17.11 -19.84 -12.45
C ALA A 244 15.59 -20.21 -12.58
N ALA A 245 14.97 -20.66 -11.49
CA ALA A 245 13.52 -20.92 -11.44
C ALA A 245 12.71 -19.65 -11.15
N LEU A 246 13.37 -18.61 -10.65
CA LEU A 246 12.79 -17.30 -10.30
C LEU A 246 13.00 -16.23 -11.39
N ASP A 247 13.53 -16.62 -12.57
CA ASP A 247 13.62 -15.75 -13.76
C ASP A 247 12.24 -15.55 -14.40
N VAL A 248 11.29 -15.12 -13.57
CA VAL A 248 9.90 -14.84 -13.94
C VAL A 248 9.65 -13.35 -13.75
N SER A 249 9.03 -12.73 -14.74
CA SER A 249 8.63 -11.32 -14.64
C SER A 249 7.68 -11.09 -13.46
N SER A 250 7.96 -10.08 -12.61
CA SER A 250 7.08 -9.69 -11.50
C SER A 250 5.65 -9.38 -11.98
N PHE A 251 5.51 -8.83 -13.20
CA PHE A 251 4.21 -8.61 -13.83
C PHE A 251 3.47 -9.92 -14.14
N SER A 252 4.17 -10.96 -14.62
CA SER A 252 3.55 -12.26 -14.87
C SER A 252 3.04 -12.89 -13.59
N ILE A 253 3.82 -12.81 -12.51
CA ILE A 253 3.39 -13.28 -11.18
C ILE A 253 2.16 -12.52 -10.72
N PHE A 254 2.15 -11.18 -10.84
CA PHE A 254 0.98 -10.38 -10.51
C PHE A 254 -0.26 -10.88 -11.27
N VAL A 255 -0.19 -11.06 -12.58
CA VAL A 255 -1.33 -11.54 -13.39
C VAL A 255 -1.79 -12.94 -12.96
N GLU A 256 -0.87 -13.82 -12.63
CA GLU A 256 -1.18 -15.16 -12.13
C GLU A 256 -1.80 -15.16 -10.73
N THR A 257 -1.58 -14.11 -9.92
CA THR A 257 -2.21 -13.98 -8.59
C THR A 257 -3.65 -13.48 -8.66
N ILE A 258 -4.08 -12.82 -9.75
CA ILE A 258 -5.44 -12.24 -9.87
C ILE A 258 -6.55 -13.23 -9.51
N PRO A 259 -6.57 -14.49 -9.98
CA PRO A 259 -7.60 -15.46 -9.62
C PRO A 259 -7.64 -15.82 -8.12
N TYR A 260 -6.57 -15.55 -7.39
CA TYR A 260 -6.43 -15.81 -5.95
C TYR A 260 -6.70 -14.60 -5.07
N LEU A 261 -6.96 -13.44 -5.66
CA LEU A 261 -7.37 -12.24 -4.94
C LEU A 261 -8.85 -12.36 -4.52
N PHE A 262 -9.13 -13.28 -3.60
CA PHE A 262 -10.50 -13.65 -3.21
C PHE A 262 -11.30 -12.49 -2.66
N TYR A 263 -10.68 -11.60 -1.86
CA TYR A 263 -11.41 -10.46 -1.30
C TYR A 263 -11.93 -9.51 -2.38
N PRO A 264 -11.12 -8.96 -3.30
CA PRO A 264 -11.62 -8.12 -4.38
C PRO A 264 -12.68 -8.80 -5.25
N LEU A 265 -12.44 -10.06 -5.64
CA LEU A 265 -13.38 -10.84 -6.45
C LEU A 265 -14.72 -11.04 -5.75
N LEU A 266 -14.69 -11.50 -4.50
CA LEU A 266 -15.92 -11.74 -3.73
C LEU A 266 -16.64 -10.44 -3.36
N ALA A 267 -15.92 -9.35 -3.10
CA ALA A 267 -16.51 -8.03 -2.86
C ALA A 267 -17.31 -7.55 -4.09
N LEU A 268 -16.73 -7.66 -5.29
CA LEU A 268 -17.41 -7.31 -6.54
C LEU A 268 -18.63 -8.19 -6.82
N VAL A 269 -18.52 -9.49 -6.57
CA VAL A 269 -19.65 -10.42 -6.70
C VAL A 269 -20.74 -10.10 -5.69
N LEU A 270 -20.40 -9.85 -4.43
CA LEU A 270 -21.36 -9.54 -3.37
C LEU A 270 -22.12 -8.23 -3.67
N VAL A 271 -21.39 -7.17 -4.05
CA VAL A 271 -22.03 -5.89 -4.38
C VAL A 271 -22.91 -5.99 -5.63
N PHE A 272 -22.50 -6.78 -6.61
CA PHE A 272 -23.33 -7.10 -7.78
C PHE A 272 -24.61 -7.83 -7.38
N LEU A 273 -24.50 -8.92 -6.62
CA LEU A 273 -25.64 -9.74 -6.18
C LEU A 273 -26.63 -8.93 -5.34
N THR A 274 -26.13 -8.14 -4.38
CA THR A 274 -27.02 -7.28 -3.55
C THR A 274 -27.70 -6.20 -4.39
N SER A 275 -27.05 -5.71 -5.44
CA SER A 275 -27.63 -4.71 -6.37
C SER A 275 -28.71 -5.30 -7.27
N VAL A 276 -28.46 -6.49 -7.85
CA VAL A 276 -29.43 -7.17 -8.74
C VAL A 276 -30.63 -7.71 -7.95
N THR A 277 -30.39 -8.38 -6.83
CA THR A 277 -31.47 -8.96 -6.03
C THR A 277 -32.28 -7.90 -5.26
N GLY A 278 -31.63 -6.75 -4.97
CA GLY A 278 -32.19 -5.72 -4.11
C GLY A 278 -32.32 -6.17 -2.65
N ARG A 279 -31.60 -7.25 -2.27
CA ARG A 279 -31.58 -7.78 -0.91
C ARG A 279 -30.31 -7.33 -0.22
N ASP A 280 -30.47 -6.52 0.78
CA ASP A 280 -29.40 -6.08 1.68
C ASP A 280 -29.56 -6.77 3.03
N PHE A 281 -28.53 -6.82 3.84
CA PHE A 281 -28.52 -7.48 5.15
C PHE A 281 -27.91 -6.55 6.23
N GLY A 282 -28.17 -6.91 7.50
CA GLY A 282 -27.65 -6.17 8.65
C GLY A 282 -27.97 -4.67 8.63
N PRO A 283 -27.03 -3.79 9.00
CA PRO A 283 -27.25 -2.34 9.04
C PRO A 283 -27.61 -1.74 7.68
N MET A 284 -27.11 -2.33 6.58
CA MET A 284 -27.40 -1.84 5.23
C MET A 284 -28.88 -2.04 4.85
N ALA A 285 -29.47 -3.16 5.24
CA ALA A 285 -30.90 -3.40 5.04
C ALA A 285 -31.76 -2.37 5.79
N ALA A 286 -31.36 -1.99 7.00
CA ALA A 286 -32.04 -0.93 7.77
C ALA A 286 -31.90 0.44 7.09
N ALA A 287 -30.71 0.76 6.56
CA ALA A 287 -30.46 2.01 5.82
C ALA A 287 -31.33 2.10 4.55
N GLU A 288 -31.36 1.03 3.74
CA GLU A 288 -32.18 0.97 2.53
C GLU A 288 -33.69 1.05 2.83
N LYS A 289 -34.17 0.36 3.88
CA LYS A 289 -35.54 0.45 4.33
C LYS A 289 -35.93 1.87 4.76
N ARG A 290 -35.06 2.55 5.50
CA ARG A 290 -35.23 3.95 5.91
C ARG A 290 -35.32 4.87 4.70
N ALA A 291 -34.42 4.74 3.74
CA ALA A 291 -34.41 5.56 2.53
C ALA A 291 -35.65 5.30 1.66
N ALA A 292 -36.04 4.05 1.45
CA ALA A 292 -37.22 3.66 0.68
C ALA A 292 -38.51 4.18 1.29
N SER A 293 -38.64 4.17 2.64
CA SER A 293 -39.81 4.70 3.36
C SER A 293 -39.89 6.23 3.42
N GLY A 294 -38.85 6.95 2.94
CA GLY A 294 -38.82 8.41 2.99
C GLY A 294 -38.41 9.00 4.35
N GLN A 295 -37.92 8.17 5.28
CA GLN A 295 -37.45 8.61 6.59
C GLN A 295 -36.05 9.26 6.58
N GLY A 296 -35.48 9.48 5.40
CA GLY A 296 -34.18 10.09 5.20
C GLY A 296 -33.17 9.20 4.49
N LEU A 297 -32.29 9.83 3.72
CA LEU A 297 -31.30 9.13 2.91
C LEU A 297 -30.05 8.72 3.70
N TYR A 298 -29.86 9.26 4.88
CA TYR A 298 -28.75 9.00 5.80
C TYR A 298 -29.28 8.88 7.24
N ARG A 299 -28.46 8.30 8.13
CA ARG A 299 -28.85 8.13 9.54
C ARG A 299 -29.06 9.48 10.24
N PRO A 300 -30.01 9.60 11.17
CA PRO A 300 -30.16 10.80 11.98
C PRO A 300 -28.86 11.14 12.72
N GLY A 301 -28.51 12.43 12.73
CA GLY A 301 -27.28 12.92 13.39
C GLY A 301 -25.98 12.67 12.62
N ALA A 302 -26.02 12.28 11.34
CA ALA A 302 -24.83 12.26 10.52
C ALA A 302 -24.35 13.67 10.21
N ASN A 303 -23.07 13.97 10.50
CA ASN A 303 -22.39 15.16 10.00
C ASN A 303 -22.13 14.97 8.49
N LEU A 304 -22.63 15.89 7.68
CA LEU A 304 -22.53 15.90 6.23
C LEU A 304 -21.57 16.98 5.75
#